data_1c6ffbb3e10a8100a83eb8cfa9d6994d
#
_entry.id   1c6ffbb3e10a8100a83eb8cfa9d6994d
#
_cell.length_a   1.000
_cell.length_b   1.000
_cell.length_c   1.000
_cell.angle_alpha   90.00
_cell.angle_beta   90.00
_cell.angle_gamma   90.00
#
_symmetry.space_group_name_H-M   'P 1'
#
loop_
_entity.id
_entity.type
_entity.pdbx_description
1 polymer ?
#
loop_
_entity_poly.entity_id
_entity_poly.type
_entity_poly.pdbx_seq_one_letter_code
_entity_poly.pdbx_strand_id
1 'polypeptide(L)'
;MNTEEVKERIAEGNEDAYDLLSDKVPTAYRRFHRMEAALAKLLEEVRESYPDARYYTTGGDGFALLLGESHSGRGETPNNELMALSAAKLTVQGGDW
;
A
#
# COMPACT_ATOMS: atom_id res chain seq x y z
N MET A 1 11.09 11.86 -14.45
CA MET A 1 12.34 11.78 -13.67
C MET A 1 12.52 10.40 -13.08
N ASN A 2 13.73 9.89 -13.11
CA ASN A 2 14.07 8.65 -12.41
C ASN A 2 14.45 8.96 -10.95
N THR A 3 14.77 7.91 -10.18
CA THR A 3 15.09 8.07 -8.76
C THR A 3 16.19 9.10 -8.49
N GLU A 4 17.28 9.00 -9.22
CA GLU A 4 18.41 9.91 -8.99
C GLU A 4 18.08 11.35 -9.32
N GLU A 5 17.32 11.58 -10.37
CA GLU A 5 16.88 12.92 -10.75
C GLU A 5 15.96 13.52 -9.70
N VAL A 6 15.05 12.72 -9.12
CA VAL A 6 14.16 13.18 -8.05
C VAL A 6 14.98 13.57 -6.81
N LYS A 7 15.95 12.72 -6.43
CA LYS A 7 16.80 13.00 -5.27
C LYS A 7 17.62 14.28 -5.46
N GLU A 8 18.16 14.48 -6.66
CA GLU A 8 18.91 15.70 -6.97
C GLU A 8 18.04 16.93 -6.88
N ARG A 9 16.81 16.86 -7.39
CA ARG A 9 15.89 17.99 -7.36
C ARG A 9 15.53 18.37 -5.92
N ILE A 10 15.28 17.39 -5.09
CA ILE A 10 14.98 17.62 -3.67
C ILE A 10 16.20 18.20 -2.94
N ALA A 11 17.40 17.73 -3.29
CA ALA A 11 18.62 18.21 -2.68
C ALA A 11 18.91 19.69 -2.97
N GLU A 12 18.34 20.25 -4.04
CA GLU A 12 18.44 21.66 -4.34
C GLU A 12 17.74 22.54 -3.30
N GLY A 13 16.83 21.93 -2.50
CA GLY A 13 16.25 22.58 -1.33
C GLY A 13 15.00 23.42 -1.57
N ASN A 14 14.53 23.54 -2.81
CA ASN A 14 13.39 24.39 -3.13
C ASN A 14 12.05 23.63 -3.16
N GLU A 15 12.08 22.32 -3.31
CA GLU A 15 10.88 21.50 -3.47
C GLU A 15 11.07 20.18 -2.74
N ASP A 16 9.97 19.64 -2.19
CA ASP A 16 9.97 18.29 -1.64
C ASP A 16 9.25 17.34 -2.60
N ALA A 17 9.14 16.07 -2.24
CA ALA A 17 8.51 15.06 -3.09
C ALA A 17 7.04 15.40 -3.39
N TYR A 18 6.32 15.94 -2.40
CA TYR A 18 4.93 16.33 -2.59
C TYR A 18 4.81 17.45 -3.63
N ASP A 19 5.69 18.45 -3.57
CA ASP A 19 5.69 19.54 -4.53
C ASP A 19 5.92 19.04 -5.95
N LEU A 20 6.86 18.12 -6.13
CA LEU A 20 7.16 17.55 -7.43
C LEU A 20 5.98 16.76 -7.97
N LEU A 21 5.33 15.95 -7.13
CA LEU A 21 4.15 15.20 -7.52
C LEU A 21 3.02 16.13 -7.93
N SER A 22 2.75 17.15 -7.11
CA SER A 22 1.64 18.08 -7.36
C SER A 22 1.83 18.87 -8.64
N ASP A 23 3.07 19.17 -9.00
CA ASP A 23 3.36 19.88 -10.24
C ASP A 23 3.03 19.05 -11.47
N LYS A 24 3.41 17.76 -11.46
CA LYS A 24 3.23 16.88 -12.62
C LYS A 24 1.86 16.22 -12.67
N VAL A 25 1.29 15.89 -11.51
CA VAL A 25 -0.02 15.23 -11.40
C VAL A 25 -0.87 15.98 -10.38
N PRO A 26 -1.45 17.13 -10.75
CA PRO A 26 -2.16 17.99 -9.78
C PRO A 26 -3.34 17.32 -9.07
N THR A 27 -3.89 16.24 -9.63
CA THR A 27 -5.01 15.53 -9.01
C THR A 27 -4.57 14.37 -8.11
N ALA A 28 -3.25 14.15 -7.98
CA ALA A 28 -2.74 12.97 -7.27
C ALA A 28 -3.16 12.93 -5.80
N TYR A 29 -3.02 14.04 -5.08
CA TYR A 29 -3.40 14.12 -3.66
C TYR A 29 -4.86 13.71 -3.44
N ARG A 30 -5.76 14.32 -4.20
CA ARG A 30 -7.20 14.06 -4.05
C ARG A 30 -7.53 12.62 -4.40
N ARG A 31 -6.96 12.11 -5.50
CA ARG A 31 -7.23 10.74 -5.96
C ARG A 31 -6.66 9.70 -5.00
N PHE A 32 -5.46 9.95 -4.49
CA PHE A 32 -4.83 9.03 -3.54
C PHE A 32 -5.67 8.92 -2.26
N HIS A 33 -6.08 10.05 -1.70
CA HIS A 33 -6.85 10.03 -0.45
C HIS A 33 -8.29 9.52 -0.65
N ARG A 34 -8.83 9.66 -1.85
CA ARG A 34 -10.12 9.04 -2.16
C ARG A 34 -9.99 7.52 -2.15
N MET A 35 -8.92 6.97 -2.70
CA MET A 35 -8.68 5.53 -2.68
C MET A 35 -8.39 5.03 -1.27
N GLU A 36 -7.66 5.80 -0.50
CA GLU A 36 -7.40 5.48 0.91
C GLU A 36 -8.71 5.33 1.68
N ALA A 37 -9.61 6.29 1.52
CA ALA A 37 -10.92 6.26 2.18
C ALA A 37 -11.73 5.03 1.76
N ALA A 38 -11.71 4.69 0.46
CA ALA A 38 -12.42 3.53 -0.06
C ALA A 38 -11.85 2.22 0.51
N LEU A 39 -10.52 2.11 0.56
CA LEU A 39 -9.87 0.92 1.11
C LEU A 39 -10.14 0.78 2.62
N ALA A 40 -10.12 1.90 3.34
CA ALA A 40 -10.41 1.88 4.77
C ALA A 40 -11.85 1.44 5.05
N LYS A 41 -12.80 1.94 4.26
CA LYS A 41 -14.20 1.58 4.42
C LYS A 41 -14.45 0.11 4.08
N LEU A 42 -13.83 -0.38 3.03
CA LEU A 42 -13.93 -1.80 2.66
C LEU A 42 -13.42 -2.68 3.79
N LEU A 43 -12.25 -2.34 4.35
CA LEU A 43 -11.69 -3.13 5.44
C LEU A 43 -12.60 -3.12 6.67
N GLU A 44 -13.21 -1.98 6.97
CA GLU A 44 -14.16 -1.87 8.09
C GLU A 44 -15.35 -2.81 7.89
N GLU A 45 -15.90 -2.85 6.67
CA GLU A 45 -17.01 -3.75 6.34
C GLU A 45 -16.60 -5.22 6.42
N VAL A 46 -15.41 -5.56 5.91
CA VAL A 46 -14.89 -6.93 5.98
C VAL A 46 -14.71 -7.37 7.43
N ARG A 47 -14.23 -6.47 8.27
CA ARG A 47 -13.98 -6.76 9.70
C ARG A 47 -15.24 -7.00 10.51
N GLU A 48 -16.40 -6.65 10.00
CA GLU A 48 -17.66 -7.01 10.65
C GLU A 48 -17.81 -8.52 10.71
N SER A 49 -17.31 -9.25 9.71
CA SER A 49 -17.38 -10.72 9.66
C SER A 49 -16.03 -11.37 9.99
N TYR A 50 -14.93 -10.69 9.70
CA TYR A 50 -13.57 -11.21 9.86
C TYR A 50 -12.74 -10.20 10.62
N PRO A 51 -12.86 -10.15 11.97
CA PRO A 51 -12.24 -9.07 12.77
C PRO A 51 -10.73 -8.93 12.60
N ASP A 52 -10.03 -9.98 12.20
CA ASP A 52 -8.58 -9.96 12.03
C ASP A 52 -8.14 -9.67 10.59
N ALA A 53 -9.10 -9.35 9.71
CA ALA A 53 -8.77 -9.06 8.31
C ALA A 53 -7.85 -7.85 8.18
N ARG A 54 -7.00 -7.88 7.17
CA ARG A 54 -6.02 -6.82 6.92
C ARG A 54 -5.54 -6.83 5.49
N TYR A 55 -4.99 -5.70 5.08
CA TYR A 55 -4.23 -5.65 3.83
C TYR A 55 -2.80 -6.05 4.12
N TYR A 56 -2.16 -6.67 3.13
CA TYR A 56 -0.82 -7.20 3.30
C TYR A 56 -0.06 -7.16 1.97
N THR A 57 1.23 -6.83 2.03
CA THR A 57 2.09 -6.89 0.86
C THR A 57 2.74 -8.27 0.81
N THR A 58 2.37 -9.04 -0.22
CA THR A 58 2.90 -10.40 -0.39
C THR A 58 4.14 -10.34 -1.25
N GLY A 59 5.30 -10.51 -0.76
CA GLY A 59 6.57 -10.48 -1.47
C GLY A 59 6.55 -9.91 -2.90
N GLY A 60 7.58 -9.20 -3.30
CA GLY A 60 7.60 -8.53 -4.58
C GLY A 60 6.60 -7.38 -4.63
N ASP A 61 5.76 -7.34 -5.66
CA ASP A 61 4.80 -6.26 -5.86
C ASP A 61 3.37 -6.64 -5.44
N GLY A 62 3.22 -7.71 -4.66
CA GLY A 62 1.89 -8.20 -4.29
C GLY A 62 1.18 -7.33 -3.27
N PHE A 63 -0.14 -7.18 -3.45
CA PHE A 63 -1.01 -6.49 -2.50
C PHE A 63 -2.29 -7.30 -2.36
N ALA A 64 -2.62 -7.71 -1.15
CA ALA A 64 -3.72 -8.64 -0.92
C ALA A 64 -4.60 -8.23 0.25
N LEU A 65 -5.84 -8.72 0.22
CA LEU A 65 -6.74 -8.66 1.36
C LEU A 65 -6.79 -10.05 1.98
N LEU A 66 -6.37 -10.15 3.23
CA LEU A 66 -6.39 -11.39 4.00
C LEU A 66 -7.58 -11.37 4.97
N LEU A 67 -8.20 -12.51 5.17
CA LEU A 67 -9.32 -12.62 6.12
C LEU A 67 -8.87 -12.82 7.56
N GLY A 68 -7.57 -12.81 7.82
CA GLY A 68 -7.00 -12.96 9.14
C GLY A 68 -5.54 -12.59 9.15
N GLU A 69 -4.81 -13.03 10.17
CA GLU A 69 -3.40 -12.72 10.32
C GLU A 69 -2.56 -13.33 9.21
N SER A 70 -1.50 -12.63 8.80
CA SER A 70 -0.63 -13.08 7.73
C SER A 70 0.17 -14.34 8.09
N HIS A 71 0.51 -14.48 9.36
CA HIS A 71 1.29 -15.59 9.88
C HIS A 71 0.73 -16.01 11.22
N SER A 72 0.77 -17.31 11.50
CA SER A 72 0.34 -17.81 12.79
C SER A 72 0.97 -19.17 13.08
N GLY A 73 0.80 -19.63 14.33
CA GLY A 73 1.32 -20.90 14.77
C GLY A 73 2.81 -20.84 15.13
N ARG A 74 3.36 -21.99 15.45
CA ARG A 74 4.79 -22.11 15.76
C ARG A 74 5.60 -21.88 14.50
N GLY A 75 6.61 -21.02 14.58
CA GLY A 75 7.46 -20.70 13.44
C GLY A 75 6.85 -19.65 12.51
N GLU A 76 5.71 -19.08 12.90
CA GLU A 76 5.05 -18.03 12.12
C GLU A 76 4.87 -18.41 10.66
N THR A 77 4.20 -19.52 10.42
CA THR A 77 3.92 -20.00 9.07
C THR A 77 2.97 -19.06 8.32
N PRO A 78 3.25 -18.73 7.04
CA PRO A 78 2.35 -17.89 6.26
C PRO A 78 0.97 -18.52 6.11
N ASN A 79 -0.07 -17.73 6.28
CA ASN A 79 -1.46 -18.16 6.14
C ASN A 79 -1.98 -17.86 4.73
N ASN A 80 -1.38 -18.50 3.73
CA ASN A 80 -1.70 -18.25 2.32
C ASN A 80 -3.16 -18.53 1.98
N GLU A 81 -3.78 -19.48 2.68
CA GLU A 81 -5.18 -19.84 2.47
C GLU A 81 -6.16 -18.73 2.85
N LEU A 82 -5.70 -17.72 3.59
CA LEU A 82 -6.56 -16.60 4.02
C LEU A 82 -6.61 -15.47 3.00
N MET A 83 -5.85 -15.58 1.90
CA MET A 83 -5.87 -14.56 0.86
C MET A 83 -7.19 -14.64 0.08
N ALA A 84 -8.04 -13.64 0.29
CA ALA A 84 -9.33 -13.58 -0.41
C ALA A 84 -9.25 -12.85 -1.73
N LEU A 85 -8.50 -11.77 -1.79
CA LEU A 85 -8.35 -10.96 -2.99
C LEU A 85 -6.90 -10.55 -3.16
N SER A 86 -6.48 -10.41 -4.42
CA SER A 86 -5.13 -9.97 -4.76
C SER A 86 -5.21 -8.93 -5.86
N ALA A 87 -4.46 -7.83 -5.72
CA ALA A 87 -4.44 -6.75 -6.70
C ALA A 87 -3.22 -6.92 -7.61
N ALA A 88 -3.47 -7.33 -8.85
CA ALA A 88 -2.41 -7.61 -9.83
C ALA A 88 -1.88 -6.35 -10.54
N LYS A 89 -2.64 -5.27 -10.52
CA LYS A 89 -2.28 -4.04 -11.26
C LYS A 89 -1.57 -2.99 -10.43
N LEU A 90 -1.39 -3.24 -9.14
CA LEU A 90 -0.71 -2.32 -8.26
C LEU A 90 0.75 -2.72 -8.10
N THR A 91 1.61 -1.74 -8.05
CA THR A 91 3.01 -1.95 -7.72
C THR A 91 3.19 -1.47 -6.29
N VAL A 92 3.24 -2.43 -5.36
CA VAL A 92 3.38 -2.15 -3.94
C VAL A 92 4.56 -2.91 -3.41
N GLN A 93 5.54 -2.19 -2.93
CA GLN A 93 6.75 -2.80 -2.38
C GLN A 93 6.73 -2.66 -0.87
N GLY A 94 6.88 -3.79 -0.17
CA GLY A 94 7.02 -3.81 1.27
C GLY A 94 8.48 -3.77 1.65
N GLY A 95 8.75 -3.36 2.89
CA GLY A 95 10.12 -3.34 3.36
C GLY A 95 10.24 -2.58 4.66
N ASP A 96 11.44 -2.57 5.21
CA ASP A 96 11.73 -1.81 6.43
C ASP A 96 12.06 -0.36 6.06
N TRP A 97 11.52 0.54 6.83
CA TRP A 97 11.91 1.94 6.75
C TRP A 97 13.09 2.21 7.67
#